data_ce6e79912709ce8a1aa888d715787f0b
#
_entry.id   ce6e79912709ce8a1aa888d715787f0b
#
_cell.length_a   1.000
_cell.length_b   1.000
_cell.length_c   1.000
_cell.angle_alpha   90.00
_cell.angle_beta   90.00
_cell.angle_gamma   90.00
#
_symmetry.space_group_name_H-M   'P 1'
#
loop_
_entity.id
_entity.type
_entity.pdbx_description
1 polymer ?
#
loop_
_entity_poly.entity_id
_entity_poly.type
_entity_poly.pdbx_seq_one_letter_code
_entity_poly.pdbx_strand_id
1 'polypeptide(L)'
;DRPELPSNLKITPLLNMTQQDRTKIMMQLSKVQKHFNRYLQVGGFPELALADNDMLAQQVMREDVVDKVLKRDLPSLYNIRNATELERIFLYLCNVSSEIVSIEAIAKELSGVSRPTVENYIRYLESANLIYQSWPVDMAGKKVLKASPKIYIADAAIRNAVLMDESFLTDPVEMGKIVETAVFKHVAAFYYQLA
;
A
#
# COMPACT_ATOMS: atom_id res chain seq x y z
N ASP A 1 -17.95 16.37 -2.95
CA ASP A 1 -17.66 17.60 -2.17
C ASP A 1 -16.15 17.73 -2.01
N ARG A 2 -15.52 18.63 -2.74
CA ARG A 2 -14.11 18.95 -2.50
C ARG A 2 -14.01 19.86 -1.29
N PRO A 3 -13.10 19.60 -0.33
CA PRO A 3 -12.86 20.54 0.75
C PRO A 3 -12.37 21.86 0.15
N GLU A 4 -13.06 22.96 0.46
CA GLU A 4 -12.58 24.29 0.10
C GLU A 4 -11.38 24.63 0.99
N LEU A 5 -10.19 24.39 0.46
CA LEU A 5 -8.97 24.88 1.08
C LEU A 5 -8.88 26.40 0.86
N PRO A 6 -8.38 27.15 1.85
CA PRO A 6 -8.20 28.61 1.69
C PRO A 6 -7.38 28.88 0.41
N SER A 7 -7.89 29.75 -0.46
CA SER A 7 -7.29 30.08 -1.76
C SER A 7 -5.87 30.69 -1.69
N ASN A 8 -5.45 31.11 -0.50
CA ASN A 8 -4.13 31.68 -0.20
C ASN A 8 -3.24 30.73 0.63
N LEU A 9 -3.57 29.45 0.69
CA LEU A 9 -2.76 28.48 1.41
C LEU A 9 -1.41 28.32 0.68
N LYS A 10 -0.40 29.05 1.14
CA LYS A 10 0.97 28.77 0.74
C LYS A 10 1.35 27.41 1.31
N ILE A 11 2.01 26.57 0.50
CA ILE A 11 2.60 25.32 0.98
C ILE A 11 3.66 25.67 2.03
N THR A 12 3.20 25.76 3.27
CA THR A 12 4.05 26.00 4.43
C THR A 12 4.14 24.69 5.19
N PRO A 13 5.33 24.23 5.59
CA PRO A 13 5.45 23.06 6.44
C PRO A 13 4.50 23.16 7.64
N LEU A 14 3.80 22.07 7.97
CA LEU A 14 2.83 22.05 9.08
C LEU A 14 3.41 22.56 10.40
N LEU A 15 4.72 22.37 10.61
CA LEU A 15 5.46 22.89 11.78
C LEU A 15 5.50 24.44 11.83
N ASN A 16 5.45 25.10 10.68
CA ASN A 16 5.52 26.56 10.57
C ASN A 16 4.14 27.22 10.46
N MET A 17 3.06 26.42 10.45
CA MET A 17 1.70 26.94 10.45
C MET A 17 1.28 27.45 11.83
N THR A 18 0.51 28.53 11.86
CA THR A 18 -0.09 29.01 13.11
C THR A 18 -1.10 27.99 13.65
N GLN A 19 -1.37 28.02 14.94
CA GLN A 19 -2.40 27.18 15.57
C GLN A 19 -3.78 27.39 14.90
N GLN A 20 -4.10 28.64 14.57
CA GLN A 20 -5.38 28.98 13.93
C GLN A 20 -5.50 28.39 12.52
N ASP A 21 -4.44 28.42 11.72
CA ASP A 21 -4.45 27.85 10.36
C ASP A 21 -4.58 26.34 10.43
N ARG A 22 -3.86 25.67 11.34
CA ARG A 22 -4.00 24.24 11.58
C ARG A 22 -5.43 23.86 11.94
N THR A 23 -6.06 24.61 12.87
CA THR A 23 -7.44 24.36 13.29
C THR A 23 -8.42 24.52 12.13
N LYS A 24 -8.27 25.56 11.30
CA LYS A 24 -9.11 25.76 10.11
C LYS A 24 -9.00 24.60 9.12
N ILE A 25 -7.76 24.17 8.84
CA ILE A 25 -7.52 23.00 7.96
C ILE A 25 -8.17 21.74 8.53
N MET A 26 -7.98 21.46 9.82
CA MET A 26 -8.58 20.30 10.47
C MET A 26 -10.11 20.32 10.41
N MET A 27 -10.74 21.48 10.60
CA MET A 27 -12.19 21.63 10.45
C MET A 27 -12.67 21.35 9.02
N GLN A 28 -11.89 21.73 8.01
CA GLN A 28 -12.24 21.42 6.62
C GLN A 28 -12.03 19.92 6.31
N LEU A 29 -10.93 19.34 6.79
CA LEU A 29 -10.63 17.93 6.58
C LEU A 29 -11.62 17.00 7.30
N SER A 30 -12.17 17.41 8.45
CA SER A 30 -13.19 16.60 9.17
C SER A 30 -14.43 16.35 8.33
N LYS A 31 -14.79 17.25 7.42
CA LYS A 31 -15.94 17.07 6.50
C LYS A 31 -15.75 15.92 5.51
N VAL A 32 -14.51 15.60 5.19
CA VAL A 32 -14.16 14.53 4.22
C VAL A 32 -13.66 13.25 4.90
N GLN A 33 -13.63 13.21 6.23
CA GLN A 33 -13.13 12.06 6.99
C GLN A 33 -13.79 10.74 6.58
N LYS A 34 -15.12 10.72 6.39
CA LYS A 34 -15.85 9.53 5.93
C LYS A 34 -15.39 9.03 4.57
N HIS A 35 -15.07 9.95 3.65
CA HIS A 35 -14.56 9.60 2.32
C HIS A 35 -13.13 9.09 2.38
N PHE A 36 -12.32 9.64 3.29
CA PHE A 36 -10.97 9.14 3.54
C PHE A 36 -11.00 7.72 4.13
N ASN A 37 -11.84 7.47 5.14
CA ASN A 37 -11.99 6.13 5.71
C ASN A 37 -12.44 5.12 4.65
N ARG A 38 -13.42 5.50 3.81
CA ARG A 38 -13.86 4.66 2.71
C ARG A 38 -12.75 4.43 1.68
N TYR A 39 -11.96 5.46 1.35
CA TYR A 39 -10.80 5.32 0.48
C TYR A 39 -9.78 4.31 1.05
N LEU A 40 -9.51 4.33 2.35
CA LEU A 40 -8.64 3.33 2.99
C LEU A 40 -9.20 1.92 2.87
N GLN A 41 -10.53 1.77 2.84
CA GLN A 41 -11.22 0.48 2.81
C GLN A 41 -11.32 -0.11 1.40
N VAL A 42 -11.73 0.67 0.41
CA VAL A 42 -12.02 0.20 -0.97
C VAL A 42 -11.04 0.71 -2.03
N GLY A 43 -10.11 1.60 -1.66
CA GLY A 43 -9.07 2.12 -2.54
C GLY A 43 -9.51 3.21 -3.51
N GLY A 44 -8.61 3.48 -4.47
CA GLY A 44 -8.78 4.52 -5.48
C GLY A 44 -9.17 4.02 -6.86
N PHE A 45 -9.54 2.77 -7.04
CA PHE A 45 -10.07 2.25 -8.31
C PHE A 45 -11.45 2.85 -8.57
N PRO A 46 -11.66 3.58 -9.68
CA PRO A 46 -12.90 4.35 -9.89
C PRO A 46 -14.18 3.51 -9.80
N GLU A 47 -14.19 2.32 -10.36
CA GLU A 47 -15.34 1.41 -10.32
C GLU A 47 -15.68 0.98 -8.89
N LEU A 48 -14.66 0.70 -8.07
CA LEU A 48 -14.83 0.26 -6.69
C LEU A 48 -15.16 1.44 -5.77
N ALA A 49 -14.53 2.59 -6.02
CA ALA A 49 -14.80 3.81 -5.26
C ALA A 49 -16.23 4.33 -5.45
N LEU A 50 -16.87 4.02 -6.57
CA LEU A 50 -18.24 4.39 -6.89
C LEU A 50 -19.27 3.29 -6.57
N ALA A 51 -18.84 2.10 -6.17
CA ALA A 51 -19.72 1.02 -5.78
C ALA A 51 -20.51 1.37 -4.51
N ASP A 52 -21.79 1.00 -4.48
CA ASP A 52 -22.66 1.26 -3.30
C ASP A 52 -22.40 0.29 -2.14
N ASN A 53 -21.70 -0.83 -2.39
CA ASN A 53 -21.45 -1.88 -1.42
C ASN A 53 -19.94 -2.12 -1.28
N ASP A 54 -19.40 -1.79 -0.10
CA ASP A 54 -17.96 -1.89 0.18
C ASP A 54 -17.47 -3.35 0.22
N MET A 55 -18.29 -4.29 0.69
CA MET A 55 -17.95 -5.72 0.69
C MET A 55 -17.85 -6.26 -0.74
N LEU A 56 -18.78 -5.90 -1.61
CA LEU A 56 -18.73 -6.26 -3.02
C LEU A 56 -17.50 -5.65 -3.70
N ALA A 57 -17.18 -4.38 -3.39
CA ALA A 57 -15.98 -3.73 -3.90
C ALA A 57 -14.69 -4.48 -3.49
N GLN A 58 -14.59 -4.92 -2.24
CA GLN A 58 -13.46 -5.72 -1.77
C GLN A 58 -13.39 -7.09 -2.44
N GLN A 59 -14.54 -7.76 -2.63
CA GLN A 59 -14.59 -9.04 -3.35
C GLN A 59 -14.11 -8.88 -4.79
N VAL A 60 -14.59 -7.87 -5.52
CA VAL A 60 -14.14 -7.57 -6.89
C VAL A 60 -12.65 -7.24 -6.92
N MET A 61 -12.13 -6.44 -5.96
CA MET A 61 -10.71 -6.17 -5.85
C MET A 61 -9.90 -7.47 -5.71
N ARG A 62 -10.35 -8.38 -4.85
CA ARG A 62 -9.69 -9.66 -4.64
C ARG A 62 -9.72 -10.55 -5.88
N GLU A 63 -10.91 -10.80 -6.43
CA GLU A 63 -11.12 -11.76 -7.50
C GLU A 63 -10.62 -11.24 -8.86
N ASP A 64 -10.96 -10.00 -9.19
CA ASP A 64 -10.71 -9.43 -10.51
C ASP A 64 -9.34 -8.73 -10.64
N VAL A 65 -8.75 -8.29 -9.56
CA VAL A 65 -7.43 -7.65 -9.58
C VAL A 65 -6.38 -8.62 -9.05
N VAL A 66 -6.45 -9.00 -7.77
CA VAL A 66 -5.37 -9.73 -7.10
C VAL A 66 -5.26 -11.16 -7.63
N ASP A 67 -6.35 -11.93 -7.59
CA ASP A 67 -6.34 -13.35 -7.96
C ASP A 67 -5.99 -13.54 -9.44
N LYS A 68 -6.47 -12.69 -10.33
CA LYS A 68 -6.09 -12.76 -11.75
C LYS A 68 -4.60 -12.52 -11.94
N VAL A 69 -4.02 -11.55 -11.27
CA VAL A 69 -2.59 -11.27 -11.37
C VAL A 69 -1.77 -12.43 -10.79
N LEU A 70 -2.11 -12.93 -9.60
CA LEU A 70 -1.33 -13.97 -8.92
C LEU A 70 -1.47 -15.35 -9.57
N LYS A 71 -2.67 -15.73 -10.04
CA LYS A 71 -2.99 -17.08 -10.50
C LYS A 71 -2.91 -17.26 -12.01
N ARG A 72 -2.98 -16.16 -12.77
CA ARG A 72 -2.98 -16.20 -14.24
C ARG A 72 -1.85 -15.41 -14.86
N ASP A 73 -1.79 -14.10 -14.59
CA ASP A 73 -0.92 -13.19 -15.34
C ASP A 73 0.56 -13.40 -15.01
N LEU A 74 0.94 -13.37 -13.73
CA LEU A 74 2.32 -13.62 -13.31
C LEU A 74 2.80 -15.05 -13.62
N PRO A 75 2.03 -16.10 -13.34
CA PRO A 75 2.40 -17.45 -13.74
C PRO A 75 2.62 -17.61 -15.25
N SER A 76 1.77 -16.99 -16.06
CA SER A 76 1.91 -17.03 -17.51
C SER A 76 3.14 -16.26 -18.01
N LEU A 77 3.38 -15.05 -17.45
CA LEU A 77 4.46 -14.17 -17.88
C LEU A 77 5.86 -14.69 -17.48
N TYR A 78 5.98 -15.26 -16.29
CA TYR A 78 7.26 -15.69 -15.71
C TYR A 78 7.43 -17.21 -15.62
N ASN A 79 6.53 -18.01 -16.24
CA ASN A 79 6.54 -19.46 -16.18
C ASN A 79 6.59 -20.02 -14.74
N ILE A 80 5.82 -19.41 -13.82
CA ILE A 80 5.77 -19.84 -12.42
C ILE A 80 5.05 -21.18 -12.34
N ARG A 81 5.76 -22.20 -11.85
CA ARG A 81 5.20 -23.54 -11.70
C ARG A 81 4.35 -23.71 -10.45
N ASN A 82 4.62 -22.94 -9.42
CA ASN A 82 3.94 -23.01 -8.11
C ASN A 82 3.34 -21.66 -7.73
N ALA A 83 2.16 -21.36 -8.26
CA ALA A 83 1.43 -20.14 -7.95
C ALA A 83 1.07 -20.04 -6.45
N THR A 84 0.90 -21.17 -5.77
CA THR A 84 0.59 -21.19 -4.33
C THR A 84 1.71 -20.59 -3.49
N GLU A 85 2.97 -20.80 -3.85
CA GLU A 85 4.10 -20.14 -3.15
C GLU A 85 4.08 -18.61 -3.36
N LEU A 86 3.77 -18.15 -4.57
CA LEU A 86 3.62 -16.73 -4.87
C LEU A 86 2.49 -16.11 -4.03
N GLU A 87 1.33 -16.78 -3.96
CA GLU A 87 0.19 -16.35 -3.14
C GLU A 87 0.55 -16.27 -1.66
N ARG A 88 1.25 -17.28 -1.12
CA ARG A 88 1.71 -17.29 0.28
C ARG A 88 2.67 -16.15 0.58
N ILE A 89 3.61 -15.86 -0.33
CA ILE A 89 4.52 -14.72 -0.18
C ILE A 89 3.72 -13.42 -0.21
N PHE A 90 2.79 -13.25 -1.13
CA PHE A 90 1.97 -12.05 -1.20
C PHE A 90 1.10 -11.86 0.04
N LEU A 91 0.47 -12.93 0.54
CA LEU A 91 -0.28 -12.90 1.79
C LEU A 91 0.58 -12.48 2.98
N TYR A 92 1.80 -13.03 3.08
CA TYR A 92 2.76 -12.61 4.10
C TYR A 92 3.08 -11.11 3.99
N LEU A 93 3.34 -10.61 2.78
CA LEU A 93 3.64 -9.19 2.54
C LEU A 93 2.45 -8.29 2.88
N CYS A 94 1.22 -8.74 2.68
CA CYS A 94 0.02 -8.00 3.11
C CYS A 94 -0.01 -7.85 4.64
N ASN A 95 0.36 -8.89 5.41
CA ASN A 95 0.40 -8.82 6.87
C ASN A 95 1.49 -7.87 7.40
N VAL A 96 2.66 -7.83 6.73
CA VAL A 96 3.81 -7.00 7.14
C VAL A 96 3.92 -5.71 6.32
N SER A 97 2.86 -5.28 5.67
CA SER A 97 2.85 -4.01 4.93
C SER A 97 3.27 -2.84 5.82
N SER A 98 4.07 -1.93 5.29
CA SER A 98 4.71 -0.82 6.03
C SER A 98 5.78 -1.24 7.03
N GLU A 99 6.32 -2.46 6.93
CA GLU A 99 7.40 -2.93 7.78
C GLU A 99 8.71 -3.16 7.00
N ILE A 100 9.83 -3.15 7.70
CA ILE A 100 11.13 -3.51 7.14
C ILE A 100 11.23 -5.03 7.12
N VAL A 101 11.37 -5.62 5.93
CA VAL A 101 11.33 -7.07 5.77
C VAL A 101 12.54 -7.57 5.00
N SER A 102 13.27 -8.54 5.55
CA SER A 102 14.36 -9.20 4.86
C SER A 102 13.90 -10.45 4.09
N ILE A 103 14.58 -10.74 3.00
CA ILE A 103 14.34 -11.96 2.20
C ILE A 103 14.51 -13.21 3.06
N GLU A 104 15.49 -13.20 3.97
CA GLU A 104 15.76 -14.28 4.91
C GLU A 104 14.58 -14.53 5.88
N ALA A 105 13.96 -13.45 6.36
CA ALA A 105 12.79 -13.56 7.24
C ALA A 105 11.61 -14.20 6.50
N ILE A 106 11.35 -13.79 5.26
CA ILE A 106 10.29 -14.38 4.42
C ILE A 106 10.57 -15.87 4.16
N ALA A 107 11.79 -16.22 3.73
CA ALA A 107 12.17 -17.59 3.42
C ALA A 107 12.08 -18.51 4.66
N LYS A 108 12.41 -17.98 5.84
CA LYS A 108 12.29 -18.71 7.11
C LYS A 108 10.84 -18.94 7.51
N GLU A 109 10.00 -17.92 7.39
CA GLU A 109 8.57 -17.99 7.74
C GLU A 109 7.83 -18.95 6.81
N LEU A 110 8.14 -18.89 5.53
CA LEU A 110 7.53 -19.72 4.49
C LEU A 110 8.38 -20.99 4.22
N SER A 111 8.54 -21.83 5.24
CA SER A 111 9.36 -23.04 5.18
C SER A 111 9.16 -23.82 3.85
N GLY A 112 10.30 -24.13 3.19
CA GLY A 112 10.32 -24.81 1.90
C GLY A 112 10.49 -23.89 0.70
N VAL A 113 10.45 -22.57 0.86
CA VAL A 113 10.70 -21.60 -0.22
C VAL A 113 12.16 -21.14 -0.16
N SER A 114 12.87 -21.27 -1.27
CA SER A 114 14.28 -20.85 -1.33
C SER A 114 14.42 -19.32 -1.38
N ARG A 115 15.53 -18.80 -0.83
CA ARG A 115 15.84 -17.37 -0.93
C ARG A 115 15.77 -16.81 -2.37
N PRO A 116 16.37 -17.48 -3.39
CA PRO A 116 16.26 -16.98 -4.77
C PRO A 116 14.81 -16.95 -5.29
N THR A 117 13.98 -17.90 -4.85
CA THR A 117 12.54 -17.89 -5.20
C THR A 117 11.84 -16.71 -4.61
N VAL A 118 12.07 -16.39 -3.34
CA VAL A 118 11.50 -15.22 -2.66
C VAL A 118 11.92 -13.92 -3.38
N GLU A 119 13.22 -13.77 -3.69
CA GLU A 119 13.74 -12.61 -4.42
C GLU A 119 13.06 -12.42 -5.78
N ASN A 120 12.89 -13.52 -6.54
CA ASN A 120 12.21 -13.49 -7.83
C ASN A 120 10.74 -13.09 -7.68
N TYR A 121 10.03 -13.68 -6.73
CA TYR A 121 8.60 -13.41 -6.54
C TYR A 121 8.34 -11.97 -6.06
N ILE A 122 9.18 -11.42 -5.19
CA ILE A 122 9.11 -10.01 -4.80
C ILE A 122 9.28 -9.11 -6.04
N ARG A 123 10.25 -9.41 -6.90
CA ARG A 123 10.47 -8.66 -8.15
C ARG A 123 9.28 -8.76 -9.10
N TYR A 124 8.64 -9.93 -9.21
CA TYR A 124 7.45 -10.11 -10.06
C TYR A 124 6.25 -9.35 -9.51
N LEU A 125 6.02 -9.39 -8.19
CA LEU A 125 4.97 -8.63 -7.52
C LEU A 125 5.17 -7.11 -7.69
N GLU A 126 6.40 -6.63 -7.61
CA GLU A 126 6.74 -5.22 -7.84
C GLU A 126 6.52 -4.84 -9.32
N SER A 127 6.93 -5.69 -10.27
CA SER A 127 6.69 -5.49 -11.70
C SER A 127 5.20 -5.46 -12.07
N ALA A 128 4.36 -6.16 -11.30
CA ALA A 128 2.90 -6.15 -11.43
C ALA A 128 2.22 -4.99 -10.69
N ASN A 129 2.98 -4.08 -10.09
CA ASN A 129 2.48 -3.00 -9.26
C ASN A 129 1.56 -3.47 -8.11
N LEU A 130 1.82 -4.63 -7.53
CA LEU A 130 1.13 -5.10 -6.32
C LEU A 130 1.85 -4.66 -5.05
N ILE A 131 3.16 -4.43 -5.13
CA ILE A 131 3.99 -3.94 -4.01
C ILE A 131 4.98 -2.88 -4.49
N TYR A 132 5.52 -2.12 -3.54
CA TYR A 132 6.67 -1.24 -3.72
C TYR A 132 7.73 -1.52 -2.66
N GLN A 133 9.01 -1.44 -3.05
CA GLN A 133 10.15 -1.52 -2.16
C GLN A 133 10.73 -0.12 -1.93
N SER A 134 10.73 0.35 -0.69
CA SER A 134 11.42 1.57 -0.28
C SER A 134 12.74 1.22 0.39
N TRP A 135 13.84 1.53 -0.28
CA TRP A 135 15.18 1.24 0.22
C TRP A 135 15.73 2.44 1.00
N PRO A 136 16.37 2.21 2.15
CA PRO A 136 17.04 3.29 2.85
C PRO A 136 18.23 3.80 2.04
N VAL A 137 18.42 5.11 2.11
CA VAL A 137 19.55 5.81 1.51
C VAL A 137 20.39 6.48 2.59
N ASP A 138 21.67 6.67 2.33
CA ASP A 138 22.54 7.46 3.21
C ASP A 138 22.32 8.97 3.03
N MET A 139 23.03 9.78 3.80
CA MET A 139 22.94 11.25 3.73
C MET A 139 23.32 11.82 2.35
N ALA A 140 24.04 11.07 1.54
CA ALA A 140 24.39 11.45 0.15
C ALA A 140 23.41 10.90 -0.89
N GLY A 141 22.30 10.27 -0.46
CA GLY A 141 21.28 9.70 -1.34
C GLY A 141 21.66 8.34 -1.95
N LYS A 142 22.73 7.69 -1.48
CA LYS A 142 23.14 6.37 -1.99
C LYS A 142 22.43 5.26 -1.22
N LYS A 143 21.97 4.24 -1.95
CA LYS A 143 21.33 3.06 -1.36
C LYS A 143 22.28 2.35 -0.38
N VAL A 144 21.77 2.02 0.80
CA VAL A 144 22.54 1.25 1.81
C VAL A 144 22.46 -0.23 1.45
N LEU A 145 23.55 -0.77 0.89
CA LEU A 145 23.59 -2.10 0.26
C LEU A 145 23.24 -3.28 1.18
N LYS A 146 23.42 -3.14 2.50
CA LYS A 146 23.16 -4.22 3.48
C LYS A 146 21.83 -4.05 4.20
N ALA A 147 21.05 -3.03 3.89
CA ALA A 147 19.78 -2.79 4.53
C ALA A 147 18.64 -3.54 3.83
N SER A 148 17.65 -3.92 4.59
CA SER A 148 16.39 -4.45 4.06
C SER A 148 15.45 -3.33 3.66
N PRO A 149 14.64 -3.49 2.60
CA PRO A 149 13.65 -2.49 2.21
C PRO A 149 12.46 -2.48 3.17
N LYS A 150 11.80 -1.36 3.22
CA LYS A 150 10.43 -1.28 3.72
C LYS A 150 9.49 -1.63 2.57
N ILE A 151 8.54 -2.53 2.80
CA ILE A 151 7.62 -3.01 1.76
C ILE A 151 6.24 -2.39 1.97
N TYR A 152 5.67 -1.86 0.90
CA TYR A 152 4.33 -1.30 0.87
C TYR A 152 3.48 -2.06 -0.15
N ILE A 153 2.27 -2.43 0.22
CA ILE A 153 1.26 -2.88 -0.76
C ILE A 153 0.85 -1.66 -1.60
N ALA A 154 0.65 -1.85 -2.89
CA ALA A 154 0.41 -0.76 -3.83
C ALA A 154 -0.87 0.05 -3.55
N ASP A 155 -1.86 -0.57 -2.90
CA ASP A 155 -3.06 0.10 -2.44
C ASP A 155 -3.56 -0.53 -1.13
N ALA A 156 -4.01 0.29 -0.19
CA ALA A 156 -4.56 -0.18 1.08
C ALA A 156 -5.74 -1.15 0.88
N ALA A 157 -6.56 -0.92 -0.12
CA ALA A 157 -7.69 -1.78 -0.45
C ALA A 157 -7.27 -3.18 -0.90
N ILE A 158 -6.13 -3.33 -1.58
CA ILE A 158 -5.58 -4.64 -1.96
C ILE A 158 -5.30 -5.45 -0.69
N ARG A 159 -4.64 -4.85 0.31
CA ARG A 159 -4.38 -5.50 1.59
C ARG A 159 -5.67 -5.95 2.26
N ASN A 160 -6.63 -5.04 2.38
CA ASN A 160 -7.90 -5.31 3.06
C ASN A 160 -8.71 -6.41 2.34
N ALA A 161 -8.74 -6.39 1.01
CA ALA A 161 -9.42 -7.42 0.20
C ALA A 161 -8.76 -8.80 0.35
N VAL A 162 -7.44 -8.86 0.45
CA VAL A 162 -6.68 -10.11 0.61
C VAL A 162 -6.83 -10.69 2.00
N LEU A 163 -6.70 -9.87 3.04
CA LEU A 163 -6.77 -10.29 4.44
C LEU A 163 -8.22 -10.47 4.92
N MET A 164 -9.20 -9.88 4.22
CA MET A 164 -10.61 -9.82 4.65
C MET A 164 -10.74 -9.29 6.08
N ASP A 165 -9.92 -8.30 6.40
CA ASP A 165 -9.79 -7.74 7.74
C ASP A 165 -10.33 -6.30 7.74
N GLU A 166 -11.37 -6.08 8.53
CA GLU A 166 -11.95 -4.75 8.78
C GLU A 166 -11.56 -4.20 10.16
N SER A 167 -10.78 -4.94 10.94
CA SER A 167 -10.36 -4.55 12.30
C SER A 167 -9.51 -3.28 12.31
N PHE A 168 -8.87 -2.94 11.19
CA PHE A 168 -8.06 -1.72 11.07
C PHE A 168 -8.84 -0.44 11.41
N LEU A 169 -10.16 -0.43 11.24
CA LEU A 169 -10.99 0.74 11.59
C LEU A 169 -11.03 1.00 13.11
N THR A 170 -10.77 -0.03 13.92
CA THR A 170 -10.80 0.01 15.38
C THR A 170 -9.45 -0.17 16.04
N ASP A 171 -8.45 -0.71 15.31
CA ASP A 171 -7.08 -0.88 15.78
C ASP A 171 -6.19 0.28 15.30
N PRO A 172 -5.70 1.14 16.21
CA PRO A 172 -4.85 2.28 15.85
C PRO A 172 -3.51 1.87 15.19
N VAL A 173 -2.97 0.68 15.51
CA VAL A 173 -1.70 0.20 14.94
C VAL A 173 -1.93 -0.20 13.48
N GLU A 174 -2.95 -0.99 13.20
CA GLU A 174 -3.29 -1.39 11.83
C GLU A 174 -3.74 -0.19 11.01
N MET A 175 -4.52 0.73 11.58
CA MET A 175 -4.86 2.00 10.92
C MET A 175 -3.60 2.78 10.55
N GLY A 176 -2.61 2.84 11.42
CA GLY A 176 -1.33 3.51 11.16
C GLY A 176 -0.61 2.94 9.93
N LYS A 177 -0.53 1.61 9.80
CA LYS A 177 0.09 0.92 8.65
C LYS A 177 -0.65 1.24 7.33
N ILE A 178 -1.97 1.23 7.37
CA ILE A 178 -2.81 1.49 6.20
C ILE A 178 -2.69 2.95 5.75
N VAL A 179 -2.74 3.89 6.70
CA VAL A 179 -2.54 5.32 6.42
C VAL A 179 -1.14 5.57 5.86
N GLU A 180 -0.11 4.96 6.45
CA GLU A 180 1.26 5.07 5.94
C GLU A 180 1.37 4.56 4.50
N THR A 181 0.75 3.41 4.18
CA THR A 181 0.69 2.86 2.82
C THR A 181 0.02 3.85 1.85
N ALA A 182 -1.11 4.43 2.24
CA ALA A 182 -1.81 5.42 1.43
C ALA A 182 -0.96 6.68 1.18
N VAL A 183 -0.31 7.20 2.22
CA VAL A 183 0.59 8.35 2.11
C VAL A 183 1.77 8.03 1.20
N PHE A 184 2.42 6.87 1.39
CA PHE A 184 3.54 6.44 0.55
C PHE A 184 3.15 6.39 -0.93
N LYS A 185 2.01 5.77 -1.26
CA LYS A 185 1.49 5.71 -2.63
C LYS A 185 1.37 7.09 -3.27
N HIS A 186 0.77 8.05 -2.57
CA HIS A 186 0.57 9.40 -3.10
C HIS A 186 1.89 10.18 -3.23
N VAL A 187 2.80 10.04 -2.26
CA VAL A 187 4.13 10.66 -2.33
C VAL A 187 4.93 10.07 -3.49
N ALA A 188 4.95 8.75 -3.64
CA ALA A 188 5.64 8.09 -4.75
C ALA A 188 5.08 8.55 -6.11
N ALA A 189 3.76 8.58 -6.28
CA ALA A 189 3.12 9.05 -7.50
C ALA A 189 3.46 10.52 -7.82
N PHE A 190 3.51 11.38 -6.81
CA PHE A 190 3.89 12.78 -6.98
C PHE A 190 5.33 12.92 -7.51
N TYR A 191 6.29 12.17 -6.94
CA TYR A 191 7.68 12.21 -7.41
C TYR A 191 7.86 11.59 -8.79
N TYR A 192 7.10 10.55 -9.14
CA TYR A 192 7.11 9.98 -10.49
C TYR A 192 6.63 10.95 -11.57
N GLN A 193 5.74 11.87 -11.24
CA GLN A 193 5.27 12.90 -12.17
C GLN A 193 6.27 14.06 -12.37
N LEU A 194 7.24 14.20 -11.46
CA LEU A 194 8.26 15.25 -11.52
C LEU A 194 9.58 14.78 -12.14
N ALA A 195 9.76 13.48 -12.36
CA ALA A 195 10.96 12.86 -12.94
C ALA A 195 10.81 12.67 -14.46
#